data_b24a00c1b52e51f5edcc046454323fd8
#
_entry.id   b24a00c1b52e51f5edcc046454323fd8
#
_cell.length_a   1.000
_cell.length_b   1.000
_cell.length_c   1.000
_cell.angle_alpha   90.00
_cell.angle_beta   90.00
_cell.angle_gamma   90.00
#
_symmetry.space_group_name_H-M   'P 1'
#
loop_
_entity.id
_entity.type
_entity.pdbx_description
1 polymer ?
#
loop_
_entity_poly.entity_id
_entity_poly.type
_entity_poly.pdbx_seq_one_letter_code
_entity_poly.pdbx_strand_id
1 'polypeptide(L)'
;MSSEPPPDAAAAAASSAGDLAADLSSATISKKQLKKDARKAEKAEKASQRQQQQQPQADADDPFAANYGDVPVEEIQSKTISGRVWTEIGGLDEAAAGRSVLIRGAAQAIRPVSKKMAFVVLRESMSTVQCVLVASADAGVSTQMVRFATSLSKESIVDVEGVVSLPKEPLKATTQQVEIQVRKIYCINRAIPTLPINLEDASRSEAEIEKAEQAGEKLVRVGQDTRLNYRAIDLRTPANQAIFRIQCQVENKFREYFLSKNFVGIHSPKLIAGSSEGGAAVFKLQYNGQPACLAQSPQLYKQMAICGGFERVFEVGPVFRAENSNTHRHLCEFVGLDAEMEIKEHYFEVCDIIDGLFVAIFKHLNENCKKELETINRQYPFEPLKYLEKTLKLTYEEGIQMLKEAGTEIEPMGDLNTEAEKKLGRLVKEKYGTEFFILYRYPLAVRPFYTMPCYDNPAYSNSFDVFIRGEEIISGAQRIHLPELLTKRATECGIDASTISSYIESFSYGAPPHGGFGVGLERVVMLFCALNNIRKTSLFPRDPQRLVP
;
A
#
# COMPACT_ATOMS: atom_id res chain seq x y z
N MET A 1 50.92 12.30 33.09
CA MET A 1 51.25 10.88 33.18
C MET A 1 50.16 10.13 32.41
N SER A 2 50.55 9.66 31.28
CA SER A 2 49.73 8.87 30.36
C SER A 2 49.58 7.44 30.86
N SER A 3 48.37 6.87 30.83
CA SER A 3 48.17 5.41 30.95
C SER A 3 47.31 4.95 29.79
N GLU A 4 47.94 4.16 28.90
CA GLU A 4 47.29 3.41 27.83
C GLU A 4 46.28 2.37 28.39
N PRO A 5 45.20 2.05 27.62
CA PRO A 5 44.31 0.95 27.96
C PRO A 5 44.87 -0.42 27.46
N PRO A 6 44.47 -1.55 28.06
CA PRO A 6 45.00 -2.87 27.78
C PRO A 6 44.47 -3.44 26.44
N PRO A 7 45.20 -4.40 25.79
CA PRO A 7 44.98 -4.80 24.38
C PRO A 7 43.92 -5.90 24.13
N ASP A 8 43.02 -6.22 25.02
CA ASP A 8 42.07 -7.36 24.88
C ASP A 8 40.67 -7.05 24.37
N ALA A 9 40.36 -5.79 24.05
CA ALA A 9 39.01 -5.46 23.56
C ALA A 9 38.80 -5.58 22.04
N ALA A 10 39.90 -5.75 21.28
CA ALA A 10 39.83 -5.84 19.80
C ALA A 10 39.59 -7.27 19.27
N ALA A 11 39.90 -8.31 20.04
CA ALA A 11 39.74 -9.71 19.62
C ALA A 11 38.30 -10.23 19.82
N ALA A 12 37.52 -9.67 20.76
CA ALA A 12 36.15 -10.08 21.00
C ALA A 12 35.13 -9.48 19.99
N ALA A 13 35.48 -8.36 19.35
CA ALA A 13 34.62 -7.74 18.34
C ALA A 13 34.73 -8.40 16.95
N ALA A 14 35.84 -9.10 16.67
CA ALA A 14 36.06 -9.77 15.38
C ALA A 14 35.40 -11.15 15.32
N SER A 15 35.17 -11.84 16.46
CA SER A 15 34.55 -13.17 16.48
C SER A 15 33.02 -13.10 16.37
N SER A 16 32.36 -12.02 16.88
CA SER A 16 30.92 -11.86 16.78
C SER A 16 30.43 -11.39 15.41
N ALA A 17 31.30 -10.76 14.62
CA ALA A 17 30.98 -10.37 13.24
C ALA A 17 31.08 -11.55 12.26
N GLY A 18 31.89 -12.55 12.58
CA GLY A 18 32.05 -13.76 11.77
C GLY A 18 30.86 -14.72 11.85
N ASP A 19 30.27 -14.86 13.02
CA ASP A 19 29.11 -15.75 13.25
C ASP A 19 27.79 -15.17 12.71
N LEU A 20 27.62 -13.85 12.72
CA LEU A 20 26.46 -13.18 12.10
C LEU A 20 26.51 -13.21 10.56
N ALA A 21 27.72 -13.26 9.96
CA ALA A 21 27.87 -13.39 8.51
C ALA A 21 27.65 -14.83 8.02
N ALA A 22 27.85 -15.83 8.87
CA ALA A 22 27.63 -17.23 8.54
C ALA A 22 26.15 -17.65 8.57
N ASP A 23 25.34 -17.05 9.43
CA ASP A 23 23.90 -17.35 9.54
C ASP A 23 23.03 -16.65 8.47
N LEU A 24 23.54 -15.57 7.85
CA LEU A 24 22.90 -14.91 6.70
C LEU A 24 23.16 -15.63 5.36
N SER A 25 24.04 -16.65 5.31
CA SER A 25 24.41 -17.35 4.08
C SER A 25 23.61 -18.62 3.79
N SER A 26 22.62 -18.99 4.61
CA SER A 26 21.84 -20.23 4.44
C SER A 26 20.53 -20.11 3.66
N ALA A 27 20.22 -18.95 3.07
CA ALA A 27 19.26 -18.89 1.97
C ALA A 27 19.94 -19.42 0.71
N THR A 28 19.83 -20.70 0.46
CA THR A 28 20.45 -21.41 -0.67
C THR A 28 19.84 -20.93 -1.99
N ILE A 29 20.31 -19.80 -2.50
CA ILE A 29 20.16 -19.48 -3.92
C ILE A 29 21.01 -20.52 -4.68
N SER A 30 20.33 -21.39 -5.43
CA SER A 30 20.98 -22.45 -6.21
C SER A 30 22.12 -21.85 -7.06
N LYS A 31 23.33 -22.47 -7.07
CA LYS A 31 24.46 -22.09 -7.94
C LYS A 31 24.03 -21.91 -9.42
N LYS A 32 22.95 -22.56 -9.82
CA LYS A 32 22.36 -22.47 -11.16
C LYS A 32 21.62 -21.16 -11.38
N GLN A 33 20.99 -20.62 -10.34
CA GLN A 33 20.29 -19.32 -10.35
C GLN A 33 21.32 -18.16 -10.39
N LEU A 34 22.34 -18.20 -9.55
CA LEU A 34 23.46 -17.23 -9.56
C LEU A 34 24.18 -17.16 -10.91
N LYS A 35 24.44 -18.31 -11.56
CA LYS A 35 25.00 -18.34 -12.91
C LYS A 35 24.06 -17.79 -13.98
N LYS A 36 22.75 -17.98 -13.83
CA LYS A 36 21.74 -17.46 -14.76
C LYS A 36 21.62 -15.95 -14.64
N ASP A 37 21.66 -15.44 -13.42
CA ASP A 37 21.54 -14.01 -13.13
C ASP A 37 22.84 -13.26 -13.51
N ALA A 38 24.00 -13.83 -13.27
CA ALA A 38 25.29 -13.30 -13.74
C ALA A 38 25.37 -13.23 -15.28
N ARG A 39 24.92 -14.27 -15.99
CA ARG A 39 24.84 -14.25 -17.46
C ARG A 39 23.85 -13.23 -18.00
N LYS A 40 22.74 -13.00 -17.27
CA LYS A 40 21.72 -12.01 -17.62
C LYS A 40 22.24 -10.59 -17.41
N ALA A 41 22.98 -10.35 -16.32
CA ALA A 41 23.65 -9.09 -16.03
C ALA A 41 24.73 -8.76 -17.08
N GLU A 42 25.60 -9.72 -17.41
CA GLU A 42 26.65 -9.54 -18.43
C GLU A 42 26.07 -9.26 -19.84
N LYS A 43 24.93 -9.91 -20.17
CA LYS A 43 24.25 -9.68 -21.44
C LYS A 43 23.55 -8.31 -21.49
N ALA A 44 23.03 -7.84 -20.36
CA ALA A 44 22.46 -6.51 -20.21
C ALA A 44 23.54 -5.42 -20.29
N GLU A 45 24.70 -5.65 -19.65
CA GLU A 45 25.82 -4.72 -19.67
C GLU A 45 26.44 -4.59 -21.08
N LYS A 46 26.62 -5.71 -21.79
CA LYS A 46 27.07 -5.69 -23.20
C LYS A 46 26.04 -5.03 -24.14
N ALA A 47 24.75 -5.16 -23.87
CA ALA A 47 23.70 -4.47 -24.62
C ALA A 47 23.72 -2.97 -24.34
N SER A 48 23.91 -2.56 -23.09
CA SER A 48 24.06 -1.16 -22.68
C SER A 48 25.30 -0.50 -23.28
N GLN A 49 26.46 -1.19 -23.29
CA GLN A 49 27.69 -0.69 -23.89
C GLN A 49 27.57 -0.54 -25.43
N ARG A 50 26.87 -1.45 -26.12
CA ARG A 50 26.61 -1.33 -27.55
C ARG A 50 25.68 -0.16 -27.90
N GLN A 51 24.74 0.20 -27.00
CA GLN A 51 23.84 1.34 -27.21
C GLN A 51 24.50 2.67 -26.89
N GLN A 52 25.42 2.75 -25.92
CA GLN A 52 26.23 3.95 -25.67
C GLN A 52 27.12 4.30 -26.87
N GLN A 53 27.55 3.30 -27.65
CA GLN A 53 28.30 3.52 -28.89
C GLN A 53 27.43 3.87 -30.11
N GLN A 54 26.09 3.77 -30.02
CA GLN A 54 25.14 4.08 -31.09
C GLN A 54 24.24 5.29 -30.81
N GLN A 55 24.61 6.12 -29.82
CA GLN A 55 23.86 7.36 -29.58
C GLN A 55 23.97 8.26 -30.81
N PRO A 56 22.87 8.65 -31.45
CA PRO A 56 22.93 9.70 -32.45
C PRO A 56 23.29 11.00 -31.77
N GLN A 57 24.56 11.41 -31.84
CA GLN A 57 24.94 12.80 -31.59
C GLN A 57 24.11 13.68 -32.50
N ALA A 58 23.67 14.84 -32.01
CA ALA A 58 23.05 15.85 -32.85
C ALA A 58 24.00 16.12 -34.04
N ASP A 59 23.54 15.88 -35.27
CA ASP A 59 24.34 16.17 -36.46
C ASP A 59 24.65 17.66 -36.41
N ALA A 60 25.95 18.01 -36.49
CA ALA A 60 26.41 19.39 -36.43
C ALA A 60 25.82 20.30 -37.53
N ASP A 61 25.24 19.70 -38.55
CA ASP A 61 24.60 20.37 -39.68
C ASP A 61 23.07 20.54 -39.53
N ASP A 62 22.45 20.12 -38.38
CA ASP A 62 21.01 20.33 -38.17
C ASP A 62 20.74 21.73 -37.61
N PRO A 63 20.04 22.62 -38.33
CA PRO A 63 19.75 23.99 -37.86
C PRO A 63 18.89 24.02 -36.59
N PHE A 64 18.25 22.91 -36.25
CA PHE A 64 17.40 22.74 -35.05
C PHE A 64 18.01 21.81 -34.01
N ALA A 65 19.31 21.55 -34.05
CA ALA A 65 20.02 20.69 -33.12
C ALA A 65 19.84 21.13 -31.63
N ALA A 66 19.62 22.42 -31.38
CA ALA A 66 19.36 22.94 -30.04
C ALA A 66 17.97 22.59 -29.47
N ASN A 67 17.05 22.06 -30.28
CA ASN A 67 15.66 21.79 -29.87
C ASN A 67 15.46 20.34 -29.37
N TYR A 68 16.49 19.50 -29.40
CA TYR A 68 16.39 18.11 -28.93
C TYR A 68 17.73 17.56 -28.47
N GLY A 69 17.68 16.48 -27.70
CA GLY A 69 18.89 15.77 -27.24
C GLY A 69 18.78 15.23 -25.84
N ASP A 70 19.83 14.56 -25.38
CA ASP A 70 19.98 14.17 -24.00
C ASP A 70 20.46 15.37 -23.18
N VAL A 71 19.84 15.61 -22.02
CA VAL A 71 20.25 16.69 -21.13
C VAL A 71 21.50 16.26 -20.35
N PRO A 72 22.61 17.02 -20.39
CA PRO A 72 23.79 16.73 -19.59
C PRO A 72 23.46 16.73 -18.10
N VAL A 73 24.13 15.87 -17.33
CA VAL A 73 23.85 15.74 -15.89
C VAL A 73 24.09 17.06 -15.14
N GLU A 74 25.07 17.86 -15.59
CA GLU A 74 25.40 19.15 -15.00
C GLU A 74 24.22 20.14 -15.04
N GLU A 75 23.36 20.05 -16.06
CA GLU A 75 22.17 20.93 -16.19
C GLU A 75 21.03 20.52 -15.26
N ILE A 76 21.03 19.28 -14.77
CA ILE A 76 20.02 18.74 -13.84
C ILE A 76 20.53 18.59 -12.41
N GLN A 77 21.77 19.02 -12.11
CA GLN A 77 22.35 19.06 -10.77
C GLN A 77 21.98 20.32 -9.97
N SER A 78 20.79 20.88 -10.18
CA SER A 78 20.30 22.08 -9.49
C SER A 78 21.21 23.31 -9.72
N LYS A 79 21.80 23.42 -10.90
CA LYS A 79 22.75 24.48 -11.29
C LYS A 79 22.10 25.85 -11.30
N THR A 80 20.85 25.96 -11.82
CA THR A 80 20.14 27.24 -11.93
C THR A 80 18.64 27.05 -11.74
N ILE A 81 17.99 28.13 -11.26
CA ILE A 81 16.51 28.24 -11.24
C ILE A 81 16.13 29.05 -12.48
N SER A 82 15.54 28.39 -13.46
CA SER A 82 15.20 28.99 -14.76
C SER A 82 13.90 29.81 -14.77
N GLY A 83 13.03 29.64 -13.77
CA GLY A 83 11.69 30.23 -13.73
C GLY A 83 10.71 29.67 -14.78
N ARG A 84 11.06 28.56 -15.45
CA ARG A 84 10.14 27.90 -16.41
C ARG A 84 8.87 27.44 -15.71
N VAL A 85 7.73 27.65 -16.37
CA VAL A 85 6.42 27.20 -15.86
C VAL A 85 6.09 25.83 -16.42
N TRP A 86 5.91 24.86 -15.52
CA TRP A 86 5.54 23.50 -15.86
C TRP A 86 4.02 23.33 -15.90
N THR A 87 3.55 22.54 -16.84
CA THR A 87 2.14 22.19 -16.97
C THR A 87 1.95 20.73 -16.65
N GLU A 88 1.04 20.41 -15.73
CA GLU A 88 0.67 19.03 -15.42
C GLU A 88 -0.15 18.42 -16.58
N ILE A 89 0.19 17.20 -16.99
CA ILE A 89 -0.52 16.49 -18.06
C ILE A 89 -2.00 16.30 -17.70
N GLY A 90 -2.29 16.02 -16.43
CA GLY A 90 -3.64 15.82 -15.94
C GLY A 90 -4.56 17.05 -16.01
N GLY A 91 -3.98 18.24 -16.08
CA GLY A 91 -4.71 19.51 -16.21
C GLY A 91 -4.91 19.99 -17.67
N LEU A 92 -4.46 19.21 -18.67
CA LEU A 92 -4.63 19.56 -20.08
C LEU A 92 -6.04 19.19 -20.56
N ASP A 93 -6.75 20.17 -21.05
CA ASP A 93 -8.09 20.05 -21.63
C ASP A 93 -8.25 20.88 -22.92
N GLU A 94 -9.44 20.90 -23.47
CA GLU A 94 -9.75 21.66 -24.70
C GLU A 94 -9.54 23.17 -24.53
N ALA A 95 -9.70 23.71 -23.32
CA ALA A 95 -9.49 25.12 -23.02
C ALA A 95 -8.02 25.54 -23.13
N ALA A 96 -7.09 24.59 -23.09
CA ALA A 96 -5.67 24.81 -23.28
C ALA A 96 -5.26 24.93 -24.76
N ALA A 97 -6.17 24.71 -25.71
CA ALA A 97 -5.86 24.76 -27.16
C ALA A 97 -5.20 26.10 -27.56
N GLY A 98 -4.13 26.02 -28.35
CA GLY A 98 -3.32 27.18 -28.76
C GLY A 98 -2.29 27.65 -27.75
N ARG A 99 -2.29 27.17 -26.50
CA ARG A 99 -1.33 27.53 -25.49
C ARG A 99 -0.01 26.77 -25.67
N SER A 100 1.11 27.47 -25.44
CA SER A 100 2.42 26.83 -25.30
C SER A 100 2.52 26.20 -23.91
N VAL A 101 3.00 24.97 -23.86
CA VAL A 101 3.17 24.20 -22.62
C VAL A 101 4.55 23.57 -22.55
N LEU A 102 5.03 23.39 -21.33
CA LEU A 102 6.21 22.61 -20.98
C LEU A 102 5.77 21.50 -20.04
N ILE A 103 5.94 20.26 -20.46
CA ILE A 103 5.54 19.07 -19.70
C ILE A 103 6.71 18.13 -19.51
N ARG A 104 6.70 17.36 -18.42
CA ARG A 104 7.61 16.24 -18.17
C ARG A 104 6.80 14.95 -18.01
N GLY A 105 7.27 13.87 -18.64
CA GLY A 105 6.61 12.58 -18.47
C GLY A 105 7.47 11.41 -18.93
N ALA A 106 7.01 10.20 -18.62
CA ALA A 106 7.59 8.98 -19.15
C ALA A 106 7.08 8.70 -20.57
N ALA A 107 7.96 8.41 -21.50
CA ALA A 107 7.61 8.04 -22.88
C ALA A 107 6.99 6.62 -22.91
N GLN A 108 5.69 6.53 -22.61
CA GLN A 108 4.96 5.26 -22.50
C GLN A 108 4.88 4.50 -23.81
N ALA A 109 4.60 5.20 -24.90
CA ALA A 109 4.51 4.62 -26.24
C ALA A 109 5.16 5.55 -27.27
N ILE A 110 5.90 4.96 -28.20
CA ILE A 110 6.57 5.67 -29.29
C ILE A 110 6.19 4.97 -30.58
N ARG A 111 5.59 5.71 -31.50
CA ARG A 111 5.10 5.19 -32.78
C ARG A 111 5.68 6.00 -33.96
N PRO A 112 6.70 5.49 -34.62
CA PRO A 112 7.16 6.09 -35.88
C PRO A 112 6.09 5.88 -36.98
N VAL A 113 5.76 6.94 -37.71
CA VAL A 113 4.85 6.90 -38.85
C VAL A 113 5.65 6.98 -40.13
N SER A 114 6.61 7.90 -40.19
CA SER A 114 7.52 8.08 -41.30
C SER A 114 8.84 8.73 -40.83
N LYS A 115 9.80 8.93 -41.75
CA LYS A 115 11.02 9.70 -41.45
C LYS A 115 10.74 11.14 -40.97
N LYS A 116 9.53 11.67 -41.28
CA LYS A 116 9.12 13.05 -40.99
C LYS A 116 8.06 13.16 -39.91
N MET A 117 7.55 12.03 -39.36
CA MET A 117 6.43 12.05 -38.42
C MET A 117 6.51 10.91 -37.42
N ALA A 118 6.28 11.23 -36.15
CA ALA A 118 6.16 10.27 -35.04
C ALA A 118 5.14 10.74 -34.01
N PHE A 119 4.58 9.79 -33.26
CA PHE A 119 3.80 10.02 -32.05
C PHE A 119 4.54 9.51 -30.82
N VAL A 120 4.52 10.30 -29.76
CA VAL A 120 5.02 9.91 -28.45
C VAL A 120 3.90 10.14 -27.43
N VAL A 121 3.47 9.08 -26.76
CA VAL A 121 2.52 9.20 -25.65
C VAL A 121 3.33 9.40 -24.37
N LEU A 122 3.11 10.54 -23.70
CA LEU A 122 3.72 10.83 -22.40
C LEU A 122 2.74 10.52 -21.29
N ARG A 123 3.26 9.93 -20.24
CA ARG A 123 2.52 9.64 -19.00
C ARG A 123 3.11 10.40 -17.83
N GLU A 124 2.24 11.04 -17.07
CA GLU A 124 2.49 11.60 -15.74
C GLU A 124 1.44 11.04 -14.78
N SER A 125 1.87 10.30 -13.76
CA SER A 125 0.94 9.61 -12.84
C SER A 125 -0.06 8.70 -13.58
N MET A 126 -1.35 9.03 -13.49
CA MET A 126 -2.46 8.33 -14.16
C MET A 126 -2.89 9.00 -15.46
N SER A 127 -2.26 10.11 -15.84
CA SER A 127 -2.67 10.91 -17.00
C SER A 127 -1.69 10.72 -18.15
N THR A 128 -2.25 10.69 -19.37
CA THR A 128 -1.47 10.51 -20.61
C THR A 128 -1.91 11.52 -21.67
N VAL A 129 -0.94 12.00 -22.46
CA VAL A 129 -1.18 12.92 -23.57
C VAL A 129 -0.41 12.48 -24.81
N GLN A 130 -0.96 12.68 -26.01
CA GLN A 130 -0.29 12.40 -27.28
C GLN A 130 0.53 13.62 -27.71
N CYS A 131 1.84 13.42 -27.91
CA CYS A 131 2.74 14.40 -28.51
C CYS A 131 2.96 14.04 -29.96
N VAL A 132 2.80 15.01 -30.85
CA VAL A 132 2.91 14.87 -32.31
C VAL A 132 4.16 15.58 -32.78
N LEU A 133 5.09 14.84 -33.37
CA LEU A 133 6.29 15.37 -34.02
C LEU A 133 6.10 15.32 -35.53
N VAL A 134 6.11 16.48 -36.18
CA VAL A 134 6.08 16.60 -37.65
C VAL A 134 7.24 17.49 -38.08
N ALA A 135 8.14 16.94 -38.89
CA ALA A 135 9.27 17.69 -39.43
C ALA A 135 8.78 18.87 -40.28
N SER A 136 9.08 20.08 -39.81
CA SER A 136 8.73 21.36 -40.44
C SER A 136 9.69 22.44 -39.98
N ALA A 137 10.19 23.24 -40.90
CA ALA A 137 11.07 24.37 -40.59
C ALA A 137 10.35 25.43 -39.72
N ASP A 138 9.08 25.70 -40.03
CA ASP A 138 8.25 26.67 -39.29
C ASP A 138 7.99 26.21 -37.84
N ALA A 139 7.99 24.88 -37.62
CA ALA A 139 7.84 24.30 -36.30
C ALA A 139 9.16 24.17 -35.53
N GLY A 140 10.31 24.38 -36.16
CA GLY A 140 11.63 24.13 -35.60
C GLY A 140 11.92 22.63 -35.35
N VAL A 141 11.30 21.74 -36.13
CA VAL A 141 11.40 20.28 -36.02
C VAL A 141 12.09 19.70 -37.22
N SER A 142 13.26 19.09 -37.02
CA SER A 142 14.00 18.39 -38.10
C SER A 142 13.63 16.93 -38.19
N THR A 143 14.05 16.27 -39.29
CA THR A 143 13.97 14.82 -39.44
C THR A 143 14.87 14.08 -38.43
N GLN A 144 15.99 14.72 -38.03
CA GLN A 144 16.90 14.23 -37.00
C GLN A 144 16.23 14.23 -35.63
N MET A 145 15.48 15.29 -35.29
CA MET A 145 14.68 15.34 -34.06
C MET A 145 13.61 14.24 -34.02
N VAL A 146 12.91 13.96 -35.14
CA VAL A 146 11.97 12.82 -35.25
C VAL A 146 12.71 11.49 -35.05
N ARG A 147 13.90 11.33 -35.65
CA ARG A 147 14.75 10.15 -35.44
C ARG A 147 15.19 10.01 -33.98
N PHE A 148 15.61 11.11 -33.31
CA PHE A 148 15.96 11.13 -31.91
C PHE A 148 14.79 10.64 -31.05
N ALA A 149 13.59 11.23 -31.20
CA ALA A 149 12.40 10.85 -30.45
C ALA A 149 12.04 9.36 -30.62
N THR A 150 12.18 8.84 -31.87
CA THR A 150 11.90 7.41 -32.15
C THR A 150 13.01 6.45 -31.68
N SER A 151 14.20 6.94 -31.33
CA SER A 151 15.29 6.17 -30.74
C SER A 151 15.23 6.05 -29.22
N LEU A 152 14.33 6.77 -28.57
CA LEU A 152 14.14 6.69 -27.13
C LEU A 152 13.59 5.31 -26.71
N SER A 153 14.04 4.82 -25.58
CA SER A 153 13.43 3.64 -24.95
C SER A 153 12.11 4.00 -24.28
N LYS A 154 11.15 3.07 -24.32
CA LYS A 154 9.93 3.23 -23.51
C LYS A 154 10.29 3.47 -22.03
N GLU A 155 9.50 4.29 -21.37
CA GLU A 155 9.70 4.71 -19.97
C GLU A 155 10.89 5.65 -19.72
N SER A 156 11.58 6.13 -20.78
CA SER A 156 12.51 7.26 -20.63
C SER A 156 11.77 8.52 -20.19
N ILE A 157 12.38 9.29 -19.29
CA ILE A 157 11.83 10.57 -18.83
C ILE A 157 12.23 11.67 -19.80
N VAL A 158 11.25 12.37 -20.30
CA VAL A 158 11.47 13.44 -21.29
C VAL A 158 10.73 14.72 -20.93
N ASP A 159 11.34 15.85 -21.30
CA ASP A 159 10.72 17.17 -21.31
C ASP A 159 10.27 17.49 -22.72
N VAL A 160 9.05 17.99 -22.86
CA VAL A 160 8.50 18.42 -24.12
C VAL A 160 7.97 19.84 -24.01
N GLU A 161 8.45 20.73 -24.89
CA GLU A 161 7.84 22.03 -25.16
C GLU A 161 7.02 21.92 -26.45
N GLY A 162 5.79 22.42 -26.45
CA GLY A 162 4.92 22.38 -27.62
C GLY A 162 3.66 23.20 -27.46
N VAL A 163 2.83 23.17 -28.49
CA VAL A 163 1.55 23.89 -28.52
C VAL A 163 0.41 22.89 -28.44
N VAL A 164 -0.53 23.12 -27.55
CA VAL A 164 -1.72 22.29 -27.39
C VAL A 164 -2.63 22.47 -28.62
N SER A 165 -3.08 21.36 -29.19
CA SER A 165 -4.02 21.34 -30.32
C SER A 165 -5.14 20.34 -30.07
N LEU A 166 -6.26 20.55 -30.78
CA LEU A 166 -7.38 19.62 -30.75
C LEU A 166 -7.16 18.54 -31.83
N PRO A 167 -7.33 17.26 -31.50
CA PRO A 167 -7.27 16.18 -32.46
C PRO A 167 -8.48 16.23 -33.38
N LYS A 168 -8.35 15.71 -34.61
CA LYS A 168 -9.47 15.62 -35.56
C LYS A 168 -10.52 14.60 -35.14
N GLU A 169 -10.12 13.57 -34.41
CA GLU A 169 -10.95 12.49 -33.92
C GLU A 169 -10.62 12.21 -32.44
N PRO A 170 -11.58 11.71 -31.66
CA PRO A 170 -11.33 11.37 -30.24
C PRO A 170 -10.16 10.39 -30.09
N LEU A 171 -9.26 10.68 -29.15
CA LEU A 171 -8.09 9.85 -28.87
C LEU A 171 -8.47 8.66 -27.96
N LYS A 172 -8.28 7.44 -28.48
CA LYS A 172 -8.56 6.20 -27.71
C LYS A 172 -7.41 5.75 -26.80
N ALA A 173 -6.18 6.22 -27.10
CA ALA A 173 -4.97 5.74 -26.46
C ALA A 173 -4.49 6.60 -25.27
N THR A 174 -5.12 7.75 -25.03
CA THR A 174 -4.72 8.72 -24.00
C THR A 174 -5.91 9.13 -23.15
N THR A 175 -5.61 9.57 -21.92
CA THR A 175 -6.63 10.10 -21.01
C THR A 175 -7.03 11.52 -21.40
N GLN A 176 -6.05 12.33 -21.83
CA GLN A 176 -6.32 13.70 -22.30
C GLN A 176 -6.77 13.67 -23.76
N GLN A 177 -7.81 14.45 -24.06
CA GLN A 177 -8.41 14.57 -25.39
C GLN A 177 -7.83 15.74 -26.20
N VAL A 178 -6.56 16.05 -25.95
CA VAL A 178 -5.76 17.05 -26.67
C VAL A 178 -4.45 16.44 -27.13
N GLU A 179 -3.82 17.08 -28.10
CA GLU A 179 -2.49 16.73 -28.61
C GLU A 179 -1.51 17.87 -28.34
N ILE A 180 -0.22 17.55 -28.21
CA ILE A 180 0.84 18.54 -28.14
C ILE A 180 1.63 18.52 -29.43
N GLN A 181 1.58 19.61 -30.20
CA GLN A 181 2.43 19.82 -31.38
C GLN A 181 3.84 20.19 -30.86
N VAL A 182 4.75 19.23 -30.92
CA VAL A 182 6.08 19.33 -30.31
C VAL A 182 6.92 20.40 -31.02
N ARG A 183 7.64 21.20 -30.24
CA ARG A 183 8.64 22.19 -30.67
C ARG A 183 10.03 21.80 -30.20
N LYS A 184 10.13 21.26 -28.98
CA LYS A 184 11.39 20.75 -28.41
C LYS A 184 11.13 19.47 -27.62
N ILE A 185 12.11 18.59 -27.62
CA ILE A 185 12.10 17.33 -26.84
C ILE A 185 13.48 17.01 -26.31
N TYR A 186 13.58 16.88 -24.99
CA TYR A 186 14.83 16.57 -24.32
C TYR A 186 14.67 15.31 -23.46
N CYS A 187 15.65 14.42 -23.52
CA CYS A 187 15.69 13.26 -22.66
C CYS A 187 16.44 13.59 -21.36
N ILE A 188 15.75 13.46 -20.25
CA ILE A 188 16.30 13.69 -18.90
C ILE A 188 16.98 12.43 -18.39
N ASN A 189 16.32 11.27 -18.60
CA ASN A 189 16.85 9.98 -18.19
C ASN A 189 16.36 8.88 -19.14
N ARG A 190 17.31 8.20 -19.79
CA ARG A 190 17.00 7.07 -20.66
C ARG A 190 16.72 5.82 -19.84
N ALA A 191 15.59 5.18 -20.10
CA ALA A 191 15.33 3.84 -19.57
C ALA A 191 16.17 2.79 -20.31
N ILE A 192 16.39 1.67 -19.67
CA ILE A 192 17.02 0.50 -20.32
C ILE A 192 16.14 0.01 -21.49
N PRO A 193 16.72 -0.51 -22.56
CA PRO A 193 15.98 -0.89 -23.76
C PRO A 193 14.93 -1.96 -23.57
N THR A 194 15.19 -2.90 -22.66
CA THR A 194 14.29 -4.01 -22.36
C THR A 194 13.94 -3.97 -20.88
N LEU A 195 12.71 -3.56 -20.60
CA LEU A 195 12.19 -3.52 -19.23
C LEU A 195 11.88 -4.93 -18.74
N PRO A 196 12.03 -5.20 -17.43
CA PRO A 196 11.70 -6.50 -16.84
C PRO A 196 10.19 -6.79 -16.87
N ILE A 197 9.37 -5.74 -16.90
CA ILE A 197 7.91 -5.78 -17.03
C ILE A 197 7.52 -4.79 -18.13
N ASN A 198 6.66 -5.22 -19.05
CA ASN A 198 5.96 -4.30 -19.94
C ASN A 198 4.74 -3.73 -19.20
N LEU A 199 4.65 -2.41 -19.10
CA LEU A 199 3.55 -1.74 -18.39
C LEU A 199 2.19 -1.97 -19.02
N GLU A 200 2.12 -2.11 -20.34
CA GLU A 200 0.88 -2.45 -21.03
C GLU A 200 0.39 -3.84 -20.60
N ASP A 201 1.28 -4.85 -20.60
CA ASP A 201 0.97 -6.19 -20.11
C ASP A 201 0.58 -6.19 -18.63
N ALA A 202 1.30 -5.40 -17.81
CA ALA A 202 1.01 -5.26 -16.38
C ALA A 202 -0.28 -4.50 -16.06
N SER A 203 -0.86 -3.78 -17.02
CA SER A 203 -2.10 -3.00 -16.84
C SER A 203 -3.35 -3.72 -17.34
N ARG A 204 -3.21 -4.89 -17.99
CA ARG A 204 -4.36 -5.66 -18.50
C ARG A 204 -5.16 -6.29 -17.37
N SER A 205 -6.46 -6.36 -17.57
CA SER A 205 -7.35 -7.13 -16.73
C SER A 205 -7.27 -8.63 -17.06
N GLU A 206 -7.65 -9.49 -16.12
CA GLU A 206 -7.73 -10.93 -16.36
C GLU A 206 -8.76 -11.24 -17.48
N ALA A 207 -9.88 -10.53 -17.49
CA ALA A 207 -10.91 -10.69 -18.53
C ALA A 207 -10.42 -10.37 -19.95
N GLU A 208 -9.53 -9.38 -20.11
CA GLU A 208 -8.90 -9.07 -21.40
C GLU A 208 -7.98 -10.21 -21.84
N ILE A 209 -7.22 -10.78 -20.91
CA ILE A 209 -6.32 -11.90 -21.19
C ILE A 209 -7.12 -13.14 -21.60
N GLU A 210 -8.16 -13.49 -20.83
CA GLU A 210 -9.05 -14.63 -21.12
C GLU A 210 -9.76 -14.47 -22.49
N LYS A 211 -10.25 -13.27 -22.79
CA LYS A 211 -10.87 -12.97 -24.08
C LYS A 211 -9.91 -13.15 -25.26
N ALA A 212 -8.67 -12.72 -25.10
CA ALA A 212 -7.63 -12.90 -26.12
C ALA A 212 -7.26 -14.39 -26.27
N GLU A 213 -7.13 -15.13 -25.18
CA GLU A 213 -6.91 -16.59 -25.20
C GLU A 213 -8.03 -17.32 -25.95
N GLN A 214 -9.29 -16.93 -25.73
CA GLN A 214 -10.46 -17.48 -26.46
C GLN A 214 -10.42 -17.14 -27.94
N ALA A 215 -9.84 -15.99 -28.32
CA ALA A 215 -9.65 -15.60 -29.71
C ALA A 215 -8.41 -16.24 -30.36
N GLY A 216 -7.65 -17.07 -29.62
CA GLY A 216 -6.41 -17.69 -30.10
C GLY A 216 -5.18 -16.79 -30.04
N GLU A 217 -5.28 -15.62 -29.39
CA GLU A 217 -4.18 -14.71 -29.14
C GLU A 217 -3.53 -15.00 -27.78
N LYS A 218 -2.20 -14.96 -27.72
CA LYS A 218 -1.46 -15.16 -26.48
C LYS A 218 -0.96 -13.82 -25.93
N LEU A 219 -1.65 -13.31 -24.94
CA LEU A 219 -1.19 -12.15 -24.16
C LEU A 219 -0.32 -12.58 -22.98
N VAL A 220 0.57 -11.68 -22.55
CA VAL A 220 1.44 -11.94 -21.39
C VAL A 220 0.67 -11.64 -20.09
N ARG A 221 0.56 -12.65 -19.23
CA ARG A 221 0.08 -12.51 -17.86
C ARG A 221 1.25 -12.23 -16.92
N VAL A 222 1.28 -11.05 -16.30
CA VAL A 222 2.33 -10.69 -15.35
C VAL A 222 1.92 -11.17 -13.95
N GLY A 223 2.61 -12.21 -13.46
CA GLY A 223 2.35 -12.80 -12.15
C GLY A 223 2.74 -11.88 -10.98
N GLN A 224 2.15 -12.14 -9.81
CA GLN A 224 2.35 -11.32 -8.59
C GLN A 224 3.82 -11.23 -8.18
N ASP A 225 4.57 -12.35 -8.17
CA ASP A 225 5.97 -12.34 -7.77
C ASP A 225 6.83 -11.48 -8.71
N THR A 226 6.56 -11.52 -10.01
CA THR A 226 7.24 -10.66 -10.99
C THR A 226 6.94 -9.18 -10.71
N ARG A 227 5.68 -8.83 -10.43
CA ARG A 227 5.28 -7.48 -10.06
C ARG A 227 6.00 -7.00 -8.80
N LEU A 228 6.07 -7.84 -7.77
CA LEU A 228 6.71 -7.50 -6.50
C LEU A 228 8.24 -7.46 -6.60
N ASN A 229 8.86 -8.32 -7.42
CA ASN A 229 10.31 -8.29 -7.65
C ASN A 229 10.77 -7.04 -8.42
N TYR A 230 9.88 -6.46 -9.24
CA TYR A 230 10.12 -5.25 -10.00
C TYR A 230 9.14 -4.14 -9.61
N ARG A 231 8.90 -4.02 -8.29
CA ARG A 231 7.82 -3.20 -7.74
C ARG A 231 7.88 -1.74 -8.18
N ALA A 232 9.06 -1.15 -8.28
CA ALA A 232 9.21 0.25 -8.70
C ALA A 232 8.63 0.53 -10.11
N ILE A 233 8.71 -0.45 -11.03
CA ILE A 233 8.11 -0.29 -12.35
C ILE A 233 6.63 -0.73 -12.35
N ASP A 234 6.25 -1.75 -11.58
CA ASP A 234 4.85 -2.16 -11.40
C ASP A 234 4.00 -1.03 -10.81
N LEU A 235 4.54 -0.25 -9.89
CA LEU A 235 3.87 0.93 -9.30
C LEU A 235 3.56 2.04 -10.33
N ARG A 236 4.12 2.00 -11.52
CA ARG A 236 3.79 2.94 -12.61
C ARG A 236 2.47 2.61 -13.31
N THR A 237 1.88 1.44 -13.08
CA THR A 237 0.59 1.07 -13.67
C THR A 237 -0.53 1.95 -13.11
N PRO A 238 -1.54 2.34 -13.94
CA PRO A 238 -2.62 3.21 -13.49
C PRO A 238 -3.38 2.66 -12.27
N ALA A 239 -3.65 1.36 -12.24
CA ALA A 239 -4.36 0.73 -11.12
C ALA A 239 -3.58 0.83 -9.80
N ASN A 240 -2.25 0.58 -9.81
CA ASN A 240 -1.43 0.75 -8.61
C ASN A 240 -1.40 2.22 -8.15
N GLN A 241 -1.26 3.17 -9.08
CA GLN A 241 -1.33 4.60 -8.75
C GLN A 241 -2.67 4.96 -8.09
N ALA A 242 -3.77 4.40 -8.57
CA ALA A 242 -5.10 4.62 -8.02
C ALA A 242 -5.27 3.95 -6.64
N ILE A 243 -4.81 2.71 -6.45
CA ILE A 243 -4.90 1.98 -5.17
C ILE A 243 -4.25 2.79 -4.04
N PHE A 244 -3.02 3.30 -4.25
CA PHE A 244 -2.33 4.07 -3.21
C PHE A 244 -2.92 5.46 -2.98
N ARG A 245 -3.60 6.05 -3.96
CA ARG A 245 -4.40 7.26 -3.76
C ARG A 245 -5.65 6.98 -2.92
N ILE A 246 -6.35 5.87 -3.16
CA ILE A 246 -7.45 5.42 -2.30
C ILE A 246 -6.95 5.16 -0.87
N GLN A 247 -5.81 4.49 -0.70
CA GLN A 247 -5.22 4.25 0.62
C GLN A 247 -4.95 5.57 1.37
N CYS A 248 -4.35 6.54 0.69
CA CYS A 248 -4.10 7.87 1.24
C CYS A 248 -5.42 8.56 1.68
N GLN A 249 -6.50 8.44 0.88
CA GLN A 249 -7.80 9.02 1.23
C GLN A 249 -8.46 8.33 2.43
N VAL A 250 -8.32 7.01 2.56
CA VAL A 250 -8.80 6.27 3.75
C VAL A 250 -8.09 6.79 5.01
N GLU A 251 -6.76 6.90 4.97
CA GLU A 251 -5.98 7.39 6.10
C GLU A 251 -6.31 8.85 6.45
N ASN A 252 -6.39 9.73 5.47
CA ASN A 252 -6.73 11.13 5.69
C ASN A 252 -8.12 11.25 6.32
N LYS A 253 -9.11 10.51 5.81
CA LYS A 253 -10.47 10.55 6.34
C LYS A 253 -10.57 9.99 7.76
N PHE A 254 -9.78 8.97 8.07
CA PHE A 254 -9.62 8.45 9.42
C PHE A 254 -9.13 9.56 10.38
N ARG A 255 -8.04 10.25 10.05
CA ARG A 255 -7.51 11.35 10.86
C ARG A 255 -8.51 12.51 11.01
N GLU A 256 -9.11 12.97 9.92
CA GLU A 256 -10.12 14.04 9.95
C GLU A 256 -11.30 13.69 10.86
N TYR A 257 -11.81 12.47 10.76
CA TYR A 257 -12.94 12.01 11.56
C TYR A 257 -12.61 12.02 13.06
N PHE A 258 -11.46 11.45 13.44
CA PHE A 258 -11.07 11.41 14.85
C PHE A 258 -10.79 12.80 15.42
N LEU A 259 -10.10 13.66 14.69
CA LEU A 259 -9.89 15.06 15.09
C LEU A 259 -11.23 15.79 15.28
N SER A 260 -12.22 15.56 14.42
CA SER A 260 -13.55 16.14 14.55
C SER A 260 -14.34 15.64 15.77
N LYS A 261 -13.93 14.51 16.36
CA LYS A 261 -14.51 13.89 17.56
C LYS A 261 -13.68 14.13 18.83
N ASN A 262 -12.74 15.09 18.79
CA ASN A 262 -11.85 15.46 19.90
C ASN A 262 -10.91 14.33 20.34
N PHE A 263 -10.52 13.42 19.44
CA PHE A 263 -9.45 12.48 19.71
C PHE A 263 -8.09 13.14 19.55
N VAL A 264 -7.13 12.75 20.38
CA VAL A 264 -5.74 13.19 20.30
C VAL A 264 -4.92 12.14 19.54
N GLY A 265 -4.21 12.55 18.50
CA GLY A 265 -3.27 11.67 17.78
C GLY A 265 -2.02 11.43 18.63
N ILE A 266 -1.67 10.17 18.84
CA ILE A 266 -0.50 9.75 19.61
C ILE A 266 0.46 8.92 18.76
N HIS A 267 1.70 8.75 19.26
CA HIS A 267 2.71 7.88 18.67
C HIS A 267 3.32 7.01 19.77
N SER A 268 3.00 5.73 19.75
CA SER A 268 3.55 4.76 20.68
C SER A 268 4.91 4.22 20.23
N PRO A 269 5.78 3.78 21.15
CA PRO A 269 7.02 3.09 20.83
C PRO A 269 6.77 1.82 20.03
N LYS A 270 7.63 1.54 19.03
CA LYS A 270 7.61 0.28 18.27
C LYS A 270 8.71 -0.69 18.71
N LEU A 271 9.69 -0.22 19.49
CA LEU A 271 10.63 -1.04 20.24
C LEU A 271 10.09 -1.22 21.65
N ILE A 272 9.73 -2.45 22.02
CA ILE A 272 9.10 -2.76 23.31
C ILE A 272 9.81 -3.93 23.99
N ALA A 273 9.75 -3.96 25.33
CA ALA A 273 10.46 -4.96 26.13
C ALA A 273 9.79 -6.36 26.12
N GLY A 274 8.52 -6.45 25.74
CA GLY A 274 7.75 -7.70 25.74
C GLY A 274 6.58 -7.67 24.76
N SER A 275 5.95 -8.83 24.53
CA SER A 275 4.78 -8.95 23.67
C SER A 275 3.60 -8.14 24.20
N SER A 276 2.98 -7.34 23.34
CA SER A 276 1.76 -6.58 23.67
C SER A 276 0.47 -7.39 23.53
N GLU A 277 0.55 -8.53 22.85
CA GLU A 277 -0.58 -9.44 22.63
C GLU A 277 -0.14 -10.88 22.89
N GLY A 278 -0.94 -11.65 23.60
CA GLY A 278 -0.67 -13.07 23.83
C GLY A 278 -0.83 -13.87 22.53
N GLY A 279 0.08 -14.82 22.29
CA GLY A 279 -0.06 -15.84 21.25
C GLY A 279 0.48 -15.52 19.87
N ALA A 280 0.65 -14.27 19.47
CA ALA A 280 1.25 -13.95 18.18
C ALA A 280 2.78 -13.92 18.24
N ALA A 281 3.46 -14.44 17.20
CA ALA A 281 4.90 -14.41 17.11
C ALA A 281 5.42 -12.96 16.95
N VAL A 282 6.48 -12.61 17.68
CA VAL A 282 7.13 -11.30 17.65
C VAL A 282 8.48 -11.37 16.96
N PHE A 283 8.86 -10.29 16.27
CA PHE A 283 10.24 -10.11 15.82
C PHE A 283 11.11 -9.70 17.00
N LYS A 284 11.96 -10.63 17.47
CA LYS A 284 12.88 -10.42 18.60
C LYS A 284 14.16 -9.76 18.12
N LEU A 285 14.70 -8.87 18.93
CA LEU A 285 15.96 -8.16 18.66
C LEU A 285 16.72 -7.87 19.96
N GLN A 286 17.95 -7.41 19.85
CA GLN A 286 18.76 -6.93 20.97
C GLN A 286 18.77 -5.40 20.95
N TYR A 287 18.38 -4.79 22.07
CA TYR A 287 18.40 -3.34 22.26
C TYR A 287 19.37 -2.97 23.38
N ASN A 288 20.57 -2.47 23.03
CA ASN A 288 21.61 -2.12 24.00
C ASN A 288 21.90 -3.23 25.03
N GLY A 289 21.97 -4.49 24.56
CA GLY A 289 22.22 -5.66 25.42
C GLY A 289 21.00 -6.20 26.16
N GLN A 290 19.82 -5.60 25.96
CA GLN A 290 18.55 -6.08 26.54
C GLN A 290 17.69 -6.73 25.45
N PRO A 291 16.92 -7.79 25.79
CA PRO A 291 15.96 -8.35 24.85
C PRO A 291 14.83 -7.35 24.57
N ALA A 292 14.47 -7.21 23.31
CA ALA A 292 13.38 -6.37 22.85
C ALA A 292 12.63 -7.06 21.71
N CYS A 293 11.49 -6.50 21.32
CA CYS A 293 10.75 -6.92 20.13
C CYS A 293 10.10 -5.73 19.43
N LEU A 294 9.69 -5.95 18.17
CA LEU A 294 8.86 -5.00 17.44
C LEU A 294 7.40 -5.14 17.88
N ALA A 295 6.72 -4.01 18.04
CA ALA A 295 5.35 -3.94 18.54
C ALA A 295 4.34 -4.57 17.56
N GLN A 296 3.48 -5.46 18.07
CA GLN A 296 2.39 -6.10 17.34
C GLN A 296 1.16 -5.17 17.19
N SER A 297 1.06 -4.17 18.06
CA SER A 297 0.03 -3.12 18.07
C SER A 297 0.42 -2.04 19.08
N PRO A 298 -0.25 -0.88 19.11
CA PRO A 298 -0.08 0.13 20.15
C PRO A 298 -0.88 -0.19 21.42
N GLN A 299 -1.42 -1.41 21.60
CA GLN A 299 -2.47 -1.73 22.56
C GLN A 299 -2.15 -1.28 23.99
N LEU A 300 -0.97 -1.61 24.51
CA LEU A 300 -0.63 -1.26 25.89
C LEU A 300 -0.54 0.25 26.08
N TYR A 301 0.07 0.94 25.12
CA TYR A 301 0.32 2.38 25.22
C TYR A 301 -0.93 3.23 25.03
N LYS A 302 -1.85 2.84 24.12
CA LYS A 302 -3.10 3.57 23.95
C LYS A 302 -3.99 3.48 25.19
N GLN A 303 -3.99 2.34 25.92
CA GLN A 303 -4.66 2.20 27.20
C GLN A 303 -3.94 2.99 28.32
N MET A 304 -2.59 2.95 28.36
CA MET A 304 -1.81 3.77 29.28
C MET A 304 -2.03 5.28 29.05
N ALA A 305 -2.28 5.71 27.81
CA ALA A 305 -2.65 7.09 27.53
C ALA A 305 -4.02 7.46 28.15
N ILE A 306 -5.00 6.54 28.13
CA ILE A 306 -6.28 6.73 28.85
C ILE A 306 -6.03 6.84 30.35
N CYS A 307 -5.19 5.97 30.94
CA CYS A 307 -4.77 6.09 32.34
C CYS A 307 -4.05 7.41 32.63
N GLY A 308 -3.36 7.96 31.64
CA GLY A 308 -2.70 9.28 31.70
C GLY A 308 -3.64 10.48 31.56
N GLY A 309 -4.96 10.26 31.52
CA GLY A 309 -5.97 11.30 31.48
C GLY A 309 -6.35 11.79 30.07
N PHE A 310 -5.90 11.12 29.02
CA PHE A 310 -6.44 11.35 27.69
C PHE A 310 -7.78 10.64 27.55
N GLU A 311 -8.86 11.37 27.35
CA GLU A 311 -10.20 10.76 27.22
C GLU A 311 -10.35 9.95 25.91
N ARG A 312 -9.66 10.35 24.85
CA ARG A 312 -9.78 9.80 23.50
C ARG A 312 -8.46 9.91 22.76
N VAL A 313 -7.93 8.80 22.28
CA VAL A 313 -6.68 8.77 21.51
C VAL A 313 -6.82 7.95 20.24
N PHE A 314 -6.05 8.29 19.22
CA PHE A 314 -5.88 7.47 18.03
C PHE A 314 -4.41 7.44 17.58
N GLU A 315 -4.03 6.39 16.91
CA GLU A 315 -2.71 6.24 16.31
C GLU A 315 -2.83 5.73 14.88
N VAL A 316 -2.01 6.26 13.98
CA VAL A 316 -1.72 5.68 12.66
C VAL A 316 -0.24 5.37 12.62
N GLY A 317 0.12 4.12 12.57
CA GLY A 317 1.53 3.73 12.66
C GLY A 317 1.81 2.29 12.25
N PRO A 318 3.09 1.93 12.07
CA PRO A 318 3.48 0.59 11.66
C PRO A 318 3.21 -0.44 12.75
N VAL A 319 2.84 -1.65 12.30
CA VAL A 319 2.57 -2.82 13.14
C VAL A 319 3.35 -4.01 12.57
N PHE A 320 3.92 -4.83 13.45
CA PHE A 320 4.81 -5.93 13.10
C PHE A 320 4.30 -7.25 13.68
N ARG A 321 4.05 -8.24 12.84
CA ARG A 321 3.62 -9.58 13.24
C ARG A 321 4.48 -10.64 12.57
N ALA A 322 5.24 -11.40 13.36
CA ALA A 322 6.11 -12.46 12.85
C ALA A 322 5.32 -13.75 12.54
N GLU A 323 4.23 -13.61 11.80
CA GLU A 323 3.37 -14.73 11.42
C GLU A 323 3.98 -15.50 10.24
N ASN A 324 4.03 -16.82 10.34
CA ASN A 324 4.53 -17.69 9.27
C ASN A 324 3.47 -17.98 8.18
N SER A 325 2.29 -17.38 8.26
CA SER A 325 1.21 -17.60 7.31
C SER A 325 1.37 -16.76 6.05
N ASN A 326 1.60 -17.43 4.90
CA ASN A 326 1.69 -16.76 3.59
C ASN A 326 0.33 -16.77 2.89
N THR A 327 -0.69 -16.18 3.51
CA THR A 327 -2.04 -16.10 2.95
C THR A 327 -2.26 -14.82 2.14
N HIS A 328 -3.40 -14.72 1.47
CA HIS A 328 -3.79 -13.53 0.70
C HIS A 328 -4.09 -12.29 1.57
N ARG A 329 -4.33 -12.45 2.88
CA ARG A 329 -4.77 -11.39 3.80
C ARG A 329 -3.78 -11.05 4.92
N HIS A 330 -2.56 -11.63 4.94
CA HIS A 330 -1.57 -11.41 5.99
C HIS A 330 -0.27 -10.79 5.44
N LEU A 331 0.27 -9.86 6.22
CA LEU A 331 1.57 -9.24 6.06
C LEU A 331 2.32 -9.28 7.40
N CYS A 332 3.65 -9.29 7.37
CA CYS A 332 4.48 -9.18 8.57
C CYS A 332 4.67 -7.74 9.04
N GLU A 333 4.49 -6.78 8.17
CA GLU A 333 4.52 -5.34 8.46
C GLU A 333 3.38 -4.65 7.70
N PHE A 334 2.58 -3.86 8.40
CA PHE A 334 1.43 -3.14 7.84
C PHE A 334 1.14 -1.88 8.66
N VAL A 335 0.23 -1.03 8.18
CA VAL A 335 -0.19 0.18 8.89
C VAL A 335 -1.43 -0.13 9.75
N GLY A 336 -1.29 0.03 11.07
CA GLY A 336 -2.40 -0.01 12.01
C GLY A 336 -3.08 1.36 12.11
N LEU A 337 -4.41 1.33 12.12
CA LEU A 337 -5.29 2.45 12.43
C LEU A 337 -5.97 2.10 13.75
N ASP A 338 -5.53 2.69 14.84
CA ASP A 338 -5.94 2.33 16.19
C ASP A 338 -6.67 3.49 16.87
N ALA A 339 -7.65 3.17 17.72
CA ALA A 339 -8.30 4.13 18.59
C ALA A 339 -8.61 3.52 19.96
N GLU A 340 -8.64 4.37 20.99
CA GLU A 340 -9.04 4.03 22.32
C GLU A 340 -9.77 5.22 22.95
N MET A 341 -10.85 4.97 23.69
CA MET A 341 -11.66 6.03 24.31
C MET A 341 -12.29 5.61 25.63
N GLU A 342 -12.51 6.56 26.49
CA GLU A 342 -13.36 6.40 27.68
C GLU A 342 -14.78 6.02 27.26
N ILE A 343 -15.40 5.10 28.01
CA ILE A 343 -16.78 4.66 27.87
C ILE A 343 -17.55 5.20 29.08
N LYS A 344 -18.67 5.87 28.82
CA LYS A 344 -19.53 6.41 29.89
C LYS A 344 -20.54 5.37 30.41
N GLU A 345 -21.16 4.61 29.50
CA GLU A 345 -22.22 3.66 29.86
C GLU A 345 -22.03 2.28 29.23
N HIS A 346 -21.77 2.23 27.90
CA HIS A 346 -21.78 0.98 27.17
C HIS A 346 -20.75 0.97 26.04
N TYR A 347 -20.10 -0.18 25.80
CA TYR A 347 -19.09 -0.31 24.73
C TYR A 347 -19.63 -0.08 23.29
N PHE A 348 -20.95 -0.03 23.12
CA PHE A 348 -21.52 0.41 21.85
C PHE A 348 -21.18 1.85 21.48
N GLU A 349 -20.75 2.68 22.44
CA GLU A 349 -20.19 4.01 22.16
C GLU A 349 -18.99 3.90 21.20
N VAL A 350 -18.15 2.86 21.37
CA VAL A 350 -17.04 2.56 20.45
C VAL A 350 -17.58 2.09 19.09
N CYS A 351 -18.60 1.23 19.09
CA CYS A 351 -19.23 0.77 17.86
C CYS A 351 -19.87 1.91 17.05
N ASP A 352 -20.43 2.91 17.73
CA ASP A 352 -21.05 4.07 17.08
C ASP A 352 -19.99 5.03 16.48
N ILE A 353 -18.79 5.10 17.09
CA ILE A 353 -17.64 5.77 16.47
C ILE A 353 -17.21 5.04 15.19
N ILE A 354 -17.13 3.71 15.22
CA ILE A 354 -16.78 2.89 14.05
C ILE A 354 -17.82 3.05 12.93
N ASP A 355 -19.11 3.00 13.26
CA ASP A 355 -20.20 3.20 12.31
C ASP A 355 -20.06 4.54 11.59
N GLY A 356 -19.98 5.63 12.35
CA GLY A 356 -19.82 6.97 11.76
C GLY A 356 -18.53 7.13 10.94
N LEU A 357 -17.41 6.54 11.40
CA LEU A 357 -16.12 6.59 10.69
C LEU A 357 -16.20 5.90 9.32
N PHE A 358 -16.63 4.63 9.31
CA PHE A 358 -16.59 3.84 8.07
C PHE A 358 -17.63 4.28 7.07
N VAL A 359 -18.83 4.66 7.50
CA VAL A 359 -19.84 5.28 6.63
C VAL A 359 -19.30 6.58 6.01
N ALA A 360 -18.61 7.42 6.78
CA ALA A 360 -17.97 8.64 6.26
C ALA A 360 -16.83 8.33 5.27
N ILE A 361 -15.99 7.30 5.53
CA ILE A 361 -14.95 6.87 4.62
C ILE A 361 -15.56 6.37 3.30
N PHE A 362 -16.51 5.45 3.35
CA PHE A 362 -17.12 4.88 2.14
C PHE A 362 -17.83 5.92 1.29
N LYS A 363 -18.56 6.84 1.93
CA LYS A 363 -19.20 7.95 1.24
C LYS A 363 -18.18 8.85 0.56
N HIS A 364 -17.12 9.25 1.28
CA HIS A 364 -16.05 10.06 0.74
C HIS A 364 -15.38 9.41 -0.49
N LEU A 365 -15.04 8.12 -0.41
CA LEU A 365 -14.40 7.40 -1.52
C LEU A 365 -15.33 7.33 -2.75
N ASN A 366 -16.61 6.99 -2.55
CA ASN A 366 -17.58 6.89 -3.64
C ASN A 366 -17.89 8.24 -4.31
N GLU A 367 -17.89 9.34 -3.57
CA GLU A 367 -18.21 10.67 -4.08
C GLU A 367 -16.99 11.37 -4.70
N ASN A 368 -15.82 11.27 -4.07
CA ASN A 368 -14.65 12.10 -4.38
C ASN A 368 -13.51 11.36 -5.09
N CYS A 369 -13.52 10.01 -5.12
CA CYS A 369 -12.46 9.22 -5.71
C CYS A 369 -12.93 8.39 -6.92
N LYS A 370 -13.90 8.87 -7.66
CA LYS A 370 -14.50 8.14 -8.81
C LYS A 370 -13.48 7.76 -9.87
N LYS A 371 -12.56 8.69 -10.20
CA LYS A 371 -11.50 8.45 -11.20
C LYS A 371 -10.58 7.30 -10.78
N GLU A 372 -10.20 7.26 -9.50
CA GLU A 372 -9.37 6.20 -8.94
C GLU A 372 -10.11 4.86 -8.94
N LEU A 373 -11.36 4.84 -8.47
CA LEU A 373 -12.19 3.62 -8.43
C LEU A 373 -12.44 3.05 -9.84
N GLU A 374 -12.75 3.89 -10.81
CA GLU A 374 -12.89 3.49 -12.21
C GLU A 374 -11.59 2.95 -12.79
N THR A 375 -10.45 3.55 -12.43
CA THR A 375 -9.13 3.11 -12.89
C THR A 375 -8.78 1.74 -12.32
N ILE A 376 -9.07 1.50 -11.04
CA ILE A 376 -8.90 0.18 -10.42
C ILE A 376 -9.85 -0.82 -11.09
N ASN A 377 -11.11 -0.47 -11.28
CA ASN A 377 -12.14 -1.36 -11.82
C ASN A 377 -11.85 -1.81 -13.26
N ARG A 378 -11.16 -1.01 -14.06
CA ARG A 378 -10.72 -1.43 -15.41
C ARG A 378 -9.78 -2.63 -15.38
N GLN A 379 -8.84 -2.68 -14.43
CA GLN A 379 -7.87 -3.77 -14.32
C GLN A 379 -8.36 -4.88 -13.39
N TYR A 380 -9.00 -4.51 -12.29
CA TYR A 380 -9.54 -5.41 -11.25
C TYR A 380 -11.04 -5.15 -11.12
N PRO A 381 -11.88 -5.77 -11.97
CA PRO A 381 -13.32 -5.52 -11.94
C PRO A 381 -13.95 -5.90 -10.59
N PHE A 382 -14.76 -5.00 -10.04
CA PHE A 382 -15.48 -5.22 -8.79
C PHE A 382 -16.80 -4.46 -8.75
N GLU A 383 -17.74 -5.01 -7.99
CA GLU A 383 -18.99 -4.32 -7.66
C GLU A 383 -18.78 -3.36 -6.49
N PRO A 384 -19.40 -2.17 -6.48
CA PRO A 384 -19.36 -1.26 -5.35
C PRO A 384 -19.77 -1.93 -4.05
N LEU A 385 -19.11 -1.58 -2.95
CA LEU A 385 -19.42 -2.11 -1.62
C LEU A 385 -20.86 -1.72 -1.22
N LYS A 386 -21.65 -2.70 -0.80
CA LYS A 386 -23.00 -2.48 -0.26
C LYS A 386 -22.92 -2.28 1.25
N TYR A 387 -23.36 -1.14 1.73
CA TYR A 387 -23.40 -0.81 3.15
C TYR A 387 -24.67 0.00 3.48
N LEU A 388 -25.04 -0.02 4.76
CA LEU A 388 -26.21 0.73 5.27
C LEU A 388 -25.75 2.06 5.87
N GLU A 389 -26.62 3.05 5.91
CA GLU A 389 -26.35 4.34 6.60
C GLU A 389 -26.14 4.15 8.11
N LYS A 390 -26.80 3.17 8.70
CA LYS A 390 -26.55 2.68 10.05
C LYS A 390 -26.12 1.22 9.97
N THR A 391 -24.91 0.95 10.48
CA THR A 391 -24.30 -0.36 10.39
C THR A 391 -25.09 -1.43 11.15
N LEU A 392 -25.34 -2.55 10.50
CA LEU A 392 -25.95 -3.74 11.09
C LEU A 392 -25.07 -4.27 12.22
N LYS A 393 -25.68 -4.53 13.38
CA LYS A 393 -25.05 -5.21 14.52
C LYS A 393 -25.75 -6.55 14.74
N LEU A 394 -25.02 -7.64 14.77
CA LEU A 394 -25.49 -8.99 15.10
C LEU A 394 -24.70 -9.53 16.29
N THR A 395 -25.32 -10.28 17.16
CA THR A 395 -24.60 -11.04 18.18
C THR A 395 -23.80 -12.17 17.53
N TYR A 396 -22.73 -12.58 18.18
CA TYR A 396 -21.96 -13.77 17.78
C TYR A 396 -22.86 -15.02 17.68
N GLU A 397 -23.77 -15.20 18.65
CA GLU A 397 -24.74 -16.31 18.66
C GLU A 397 -25.67 -16.29 17.44
N GLU A 398 -26.19 -15.12 17.04
CA GLU A 398 -26.97 -14.97 15.80
C GLU A 398 -26.16 -15.35 14.56
N GLY A 399 -24.89 -14.92 14.50
CA GLY A 399 -23.97 -15.30 13.41
C GLY A 399 -23.74 -16.81 13.33
N ILE A 400 -23.48 -17.46 14.47
CA ILE A 400 -23.34 -18.92 14.58
C ILE A 400 -24.63 -19.63 14.15
N GLN A 401 -25.78 -19.12 14.57
CA GLN A 401 -27.07 -19.70 14.20
C GLN A 401 -27.31 -19.63 12.68
N MET A 402 -27.01 -18.50 12.04
CA MET A 402 -27.10 -18.36 10.58
C MET A 402 -26.19 -19.36 9.85
N LEU A 403 -24.97 -19.59 10.35
CA LEU A 403 -24.04 -20.57 9.78
C LEU A 403 -24.55 -22.00 9.92
N LYS A 404 -25.10 -22.36 11.09
CA LYS A 404 -25.70 -23.69 11.32
C LYS A 404 -26.92 -23.96 10.42
N GLU A 405 -27.80 -22.98 10.30
CA GLU A 405 -28.97 -23.06 9.39
C GLU A 405 -28.55 -23.23 7.93
N ALA A 406 -27.39 -22.68 7.54
CA ALA A 406 -26.79 -22.87 6.23
C ALA A 406 -25.95 -24.16 6.11
N GLY A 407 -26.04 -25.08 7.11
CA GLY A 407 -25.37 -26.38 7.07
C GLY A 407 -23.86 -26.36 7.33
N THR A 408 -23.37 -25.34 8.06
CA THR A 408 -21.94 -25.28 8.45
C THR A 408 -21.76 -25.93 9.81
N GLU A 409 -20.85 -26.90 9.89
CA GLU A 409 -20.37 -27.41 11.18
C GLU A 409 -19.43 -26.38 11.80
N ILE A 410 -19.81 -25.85 12.95
CA ILE A 410 -19.04 -24.82 13.65
C ILE A 410 -19.16 -25.01 15.16
N GLU A 411 -18.02 -24.83 15.85
CA GLU A 411 -17.97 -24.84 17.30
C GLU A 411 -18.59 -23.53 17.84
N PRO A 412 -19.63 -23.60 18.69
CA PRO A 412 -20.35 -22.41 19.14
C PRO A 412 -19.52 -21.43 19.96
N MET A 413 -18.46 -21.90 20.62
CA MET A 413 -17.58 -21.10 21.49
C MET A 413 -16.15 -20.96 20.93
N GLY A 414 -15.95 -21.37 19.64
CA GLY A 414 -14.68 -21.25 18.95
C GLY A 414 -14.52 -19.93 18.22
N ASP A 415 -13.41 -19.76 17.52
CA ASP A 415 -13.20 -18.63 16.62
C ASP A 415 -13.73 -18.93 15.21
N LEU A 416 -14.11 -17.91 14.46
CA LEU A 416 -14.51 -18.05 13.07
C LEU A 416 -13.27 -18.20 12.17
N ASN A 417 -13.17 -19.31 11.46
CA ASN A 417 -12.15 -19.41 10.41
C ASN A 417 -12.55 -18.62 9.15
N THR A 418 -11.61 -18.40 8.25
CA THR A 418 -11.82 -17.60 7.02
C THR A 418 -12.99 -18.08 6.15
N GLU A 419 -13.25 -19.39 6.10
CA GLU A 419 -14.36 -19.93 5.30
C GLU A 419 -15.70 -19.63 5.95
N ALA A 420 -15.79 -19.76 7.27
CA ALA A 420 -16.97 -19.40 8.06
C ALA A 420 -17.27 -17.91 7.98
N GLU A 421 -16.24 -17.05 8.12
CA GLU A 421 -16.36 -15.60 7.93
C GLU A 421 -16.95 -15.26 6.56
N LYS A 422 -16.38 -15.81 5.48
CA LYS A 422 -16.85 -15.57 4.10
C LYS A 422 -18.27 -16.09 3.87
N LYS A 423 -18.61 -17.24 4.46
CA LYS A 423 -19.96 -17.78 4.38
C LYS A 423 -20.96 -16.90 5.12
N LEU A 424 -20.62 -16.48 6.34
CA LEU A 424 -21.45 -15.54 7.12
C LEU A 424 -21.66 -14.23 6.36
N GLY A 425 -20.60 -13.67 5.78
CA GLY A 425 -20.70 -12.45 4.97
C GLY A 425 -21.68 -12.56 3.79
N ARG A 426 -21.69 -13.71 3.09
CA ARG A 426 -22.67 -13.99 2.02
C ARG A 426 -24.11 -14.06 2.58
N LEU A 427 -24.32 -14.77 3.67
CA LEU A 427 -25.62 -14.89 4.31
C LEU A 427 -26.15 -13.53 4.79
N VAL A 428 -25.28 -12.70 5.37
CA VAL A 428 -25.62 -11.34 5.80
C VAL A 428 -25.97 -10.47 4.58
N LYS A 429 -25.21 -10.54 3.50
CA LYS A 429 -25.51 -9.83 2.25
C LYS A 429 -26.86 -10.23 1.66
N GLU A 430 -27.16 -11.51 1.63
CA GLU A 430 -28.44 -12.04 1.12
C GLU A 430 -29.62 -11.62 1.99
N LYS A 431 -29.49 -11.71 3.31
CA LYS A 431 -30.57 -11.43 4.25
C LYS A 431 -30.81 -9.95 4.51
N TYR A 432 -29.75 -9.17 4.60
CA TYR A 432 -29.80 -7.76 5.06
C TYR A 432 -29.35 -6.74 4.00
N GLY A 433 -28.86 -7.17 2.85
CA GLY A 433 -28.44 -6.28 1.76
C GLY A 433 -27.15 -5.50 2.02
N THR A 434 -26.34 -5.91 2.99
CA THR A 434 -25.10 -5.22 3.38
C THR A 434 -23.91 -6.17 3.35
N GLU A 435 -22.73 -5.65 3.00
CA GLU A 435 -21.45 -6.33 3.06
C GLU A 435 -20.56 -5.77 4.19
N PHE A 436 -21.07 -4.76 4.93
CA PHE A 436 -20.41 -4.16 6.09
C PHE A 436 -21.29 -4.33 7.32
N PHE A 437 -20.78 -5.01 8.36
CA PHE A 437 -21.53 -5.29 9.58
C PHE A 437 -20.62 -5.53 10.77
N ILE A 438 -21.18 -5.39 11.97
CA ILE A 438 -20.54 -5.64 13.27
C ILE A 438 -21.09 -6.93 13.85
N LEU A 439 -20.20 -7.84 14.24
CA LEU A 439 -20.53 -9.02 15.03
C LEU A 439 -19.99 -8.79 16.45
N TYR A 440 -20.84 -8.87 17.46
CA TYR A 440 -20.46 -8.53 18.83
C TYR A 440 -20.77 -9.65 19.83
N ARG A 441 -20.23 -9.54 21.07
CA ARG A 441 -20.39 -10.53 22.13
C ARG A 441 -19.73 -11.87 21.80
N TYR A 442 -18.46 -11.82 21.48
CA TYR A 442 -17.66 -13.01 21.21
C TYR A 442 -17.37 -13.83 22.47
N PRO A 443 -17.11 -15.15 22.36
CA PRO A 443 -16.63 -15.95 23.45
C PRO A 443 -15.35 -15.37 24.06
N LEU A 444 -15.26 -15.31 25.38
CA LEU A 444 -14.11 -14.73 26.09
C LEU A 444 -12.81 -15.53 25.84
N ALA A 445 -12.94 -16.85 25.64
CA ALA A 445 -11.80 -17.74 25.44
C ALA A 445 -10.97 -17.42 24.19
N VAL A 446 -11.59 -16.81 23.16
CA VAL A 446 -10.90 -16.43 21.90
C VAL A 446 -10.46 -14.97 21.88
N ARG A 447 -10.51 -14.27 23.02
CA ARG A 447 -10.16 -12.85 23.12
C ARG A 447 -8.91 -12.61 23.95
N PRO A 448 -8.15 -11.54 23.64
CA PRO A 448 -6.97 -11.15 24.41
C PRO A 448 -7.27 -10.94 25.90
N PHE A 449 -6.24 -11.07 26.72
CA PHE A 449 -6.33 -11.03 28.19
C PHE A 449 -6.95 -9.73 28.74
N TYR A 450 -6.79 -8.62 28.03
CA TYR A 450 -7.29 -7.31 28.45
C TYR A 450 -8.78 -7.07 28.15
N THR A 451 -9.49 -8.07 27.60
CA THR A 451 -10.91 -7.95 27.22
C THR A 451 -11.84 -8.14 28.40
N MET A 452 -12.81 -7.22 28.55
CA MET A 452 -13.80 -7.26 29.63
C MET A 452 -14.82 -8.39 29.40
N PRO A 453 -15.02 -9.31 30.38
CA PRO A 453 -16.11 -10.29 30.34
C PRO A 453 -17.50 -9.61 30.36
N CYS A 454 -18.52 -10.26 29.80
CA CYS A 454 -19.91 -9.82 29.95
C CYS A 454 -20.40 -9.99 31.39
N TYR A 455 -21.23 -9.07 31.85
CA TYR A 455 -21.75 -9.07 33.22
C TYR A 455 -22.76 -10.21 33.50
N ASP A 456 -23.52 -10.59 32.46
CA ASP A 456 -24.59 -11.58 32.51
C ASP A 456 -24.11 -13.01 32.21
N ASN A 457 -23.03 -13.16 31.44
CA ASN A 457 -22.44 -14.43 31.14
C ASN A 457 -20.93 -14.29 30.89
N PRO A 458 -20.07 -14.65 31.88
CA PRO A 458 -18.62 -14.49 31.78
C PRO A 458 -17.93 -15.40 30.75
N ALA A 459 -18.66 -16.35 30.10
CA ALA A 459 -18.16 -17.10 28.97
C ALA A 459 -18.05 -16.24 27.69
N TYR A 460 -18.78 -15.13 27.65
CA TYR A 460 -18.73 -14.13 26.59
C TYR A 460 -18.02 -12.85 27.05
N SER A 461 -17.74 -11.98 26.10
CA SER A 461 -17.04 -10.73 26.33
C SER A 461 -17.71 -9.53 25.67
N ASN A 462 -17.45 -8.34 26.20
CA ASN A 462 -17.82 -7.05 25.62
C ASN A 462 -16.87 -6.72 24.47
N SER A 463 -16.88 -7.56 23.44
CA SER A 463 -16.03 -7.42 22.26
C SER A 463 -16.82 -7.50 20.96
N PHE A 464 -16.20 -7.05 19.88
CA PHE A 464 -16.80 -7.02 18.57
C PHE A 464 -15.72 -7.13 17.48
N ASP A 465 -16.09 -7.70 16.35
CA ASP A 465 -15.34 -7.61 15.10
C ASP A 465 -16.21 -6.98 14.02
N VAL A 466 -15.56 -6.33 13.05
CA VAL A 466 -16.23 -5.68 11.93
C VAL A 466 -15.74 -6.27 10.62
N PHE A 467 -16.67 -6.49 9.73
CA PHE A 467 -16.45 -7.22 8.48
C PHE A 467 -16.74 -6.36 7.26
N ILE A 468 -15.88 -6.52 6.25
CA ILE A 468 -16.15 -6.09 4.86
C ILE A 468 -16.09 -7.33 3.98
N ARG A 469 -17.16 -7.58 3.18
CA ARG A 469 -17.24 -8.70 2.23
C ARG A 469 -16.93 -10.07 2.86
N GLY A 470 -17.28 -10.24 4.15
CA GLY A 470 -17.06 -11.47 4.87
C GLY A 470 -15.61 -11.72 5.31
N GLU A 471 -14.78 -10.70 5.39
CA GLU A 471 -13.46 -10.76 6.04
C GLU A 471 -13.37 -9.70 7.12
N GLU A 472 -12.81 -10.08 8.28
CA GLU A 472 -12.58 -9.18 9.40
C GLU A 472 -11.60 -8.07 9.02
N ILE A 473 -11.98 -6.81 9.35
CA ILE A 473 -11.10 -5.64 9.22
C ILE A 473 -10.77 -5.01 10.58
N ILE A 474 -11.62 -5.19 11.58
CA ILE A 474 -11.49 -4.59 12.92
C ILE A 474 -11.72 -5.67 13.96
N SER A 475 -10.89 -5.65 15.00
CA SER A 475 -11.17 -6.27 16.27
C SER A 475 -11.15 -5.22 17.39
N GLY A 476 -12.16 -5.22 18.25
CA GLY A 476 -12.30 -4.25 19.32
C GLY A 476 -13.01 -4.81 20.54
N ALA A 477 -12.88 -4.09 21.67
CA ALA A 477 -13.50 -4.48 22.93
C ALA A 477 -13.56 -3.33 23.94
N GLN A 478 -14.44 -3.46 24.92
CA GLN A 478 -14.24 -2.84 26.23
C GLN A 478 -13.07 -3.50 26.92
N ARG A 479 -12.24 -2.70 27.60
CA ARG A 479 -11.02 -3.18 28.28
C ARG A 479 -11.26 -3.38 29.76
N ILE A 480 -10.51 -4.30 30.34
CA ILE A 480 -10.42 -4.43 31.78
C ILE A 480 -9.63 -3.22 32.31
N HIS A 481 -10.24 -2.49 33.24
CA HIS A 481 -9.64 -1.30 33.87
C HIS A 481 -9.30 -1.51 35.36
N LEU A 482 -9.54 -2.72 35.90
CA LEU A 482 -9.24 -3.11 37.27
C LEU A 482 -7.95 -3.93 37.29
N PRO A 483 -6.88 -3.51 38.02
CA PRO A 483 -5.57 -4.16 37.97
C PRO A 483 -5.60 -5.61 38.45
N GLU A 484 -6.41 -5.95 39.47
CA GLU A 484 -6.53 -7.31 39.97
C GLU A 484 -7.15 -8.26 38.96
N LEU A 485 -8.23 -7.83 38.29
CA LEU A 485 -8.88 -8.62 37.25
C LEU A 485 -7.97 -8.75 36.01
N LEU A 486 -7.25 -7.70 35.66
CA LEU A 486 -6.30 -7.69 34.55
C LEU A 486 -5.15 -8.66 34.79
N THR A 487 -4.55 -8.65 36.00
CA THR A 487 -3.50 -9.58 36.41
C THR A 487 -3.97 -11.03 36.37
N LYS A 488 -5.18 -11.30 36.89
CA LYS A 488 -5.79 -12.62 36.85
C LYS A 488 -5.94 -13.12 35.39
N ARG A 489 -6.51 -12.30 34.52
CA ARG A 489 -6.72 -12.66 33.13
C ARG A 489 -5.41 -12.84 32.36
N ALA A 490 -4.40 -12.00 32.60
CA ALA A 490 -3.06 -12.17 32.03
C ALA A 490 -2.48 -13.55 32.39
N THR A 491 -2.55 -13.92 33.64
CA THR A 491 -2.08 -15.24 34.15
C THR A 491 -2.86 -16.40 33.52
N GLU A 492 -4.20 -16.30 33.42
CA GLU A 492 -5.04 -17.32 32.78
C GLU A 492 -4.70 -17.49 31.28
N CYS A 493 -4.29 -16.42 30.61
CA CYS A 493 -3.84 -16.43 29.21
C CYS A 493 -2.36 -16.81 29.04
N GLY A 494 -1.66 -17.18 30.13
CA GLY A 494 -0.25 -17.60 30.09
C GLY A 494 0.74 -16.46 29.89
N ILE A 495 0.35 -15.22 30.20
CA ILE A 495 1.23 -14.05 30.12
C ILE A 495 1.88 -13.84 31.49
N ASP A 496 3.21 -13.72 31.49
CA ASP A 496 3.93 -13.33 32.69
C ASP A 496 3.67 -11.84 33.01
N ALA A 497 2.88 -11.60 34.08
CA ALA A 497 2.51 -10.26 34.52
C ALA A 497 3.73 -9.36 34.82
N SER A 498 4.89 -9.94 35.15
CA SER A 498 6.11 -9.16 35.39
C SER A 498 6.61 -8.45 34.12
N THR A 499 6.39 -9.02 32.94
CA THR A 499 6.81 -8.44 31.65
C THR A 499 5.97 -7.24 31.22
N ILE A 500 4.78 -7.09 31.81
CA ILE A 500 3.83 -5.99 31.57
C ILE A 500 3.48 -5.23 32.86
N SER A 501 4.36 -5.27 33.85
CA SER A 501 4.11 -4.71 35.21
C SER A 501 3.78 -3.21 35.14
N SER A 502 4.53 -2.40 34.40
CA SER A 502 4.27 -0.96 34.27
C SER A 502 2.91 -0.65 33.59
N TYR A 503 2.48 -1.52 32.68
CA TYR A 503 1.14 -1.41 32.10
C TYR A 503 0.06 -1.72 33.12
N ILE A 504 0.17 -2.83 33.90
CA ILE A 504 -0.79 -3.18 34.96
C ILE A 504 -0.81 -2.10 36.04
N GLU A 505 0.37 -1.61 36.44
CA GLU A 505 0.51 -0.57 37.48
C GLU A 505 -0.22 0.73 37.09
N SER A 506 -0.25 1.09 35.81
CA SER A 506 -0.90 2.32 35.34
C SER A 506 -2.40 2.37 35.69
N PHE A 507 -3.07 1.21 35.77
CA PHE A 507 -4.47 1.12 36.18
C PHE A 507 -4.70 1.34 37.67
N SER A 508 -3.66 1.14 38.49
CA SER A 508 -3.72 1.39 39.97
C SER A 508 -3.82 2.88 40.30
N TYR A 509 -3.53 3.76 39.36
CA TYR A 509 -3.66 5.21 39.53
C TYR A 509 -5.08 5.75 39.26
N GLY A 510 -6.03 4.86 38.99
CA GLY A 510 -7.42 5.19 38.68
C GLY A 510 -7.63 5.30 37.19
N ALA A 511 -8.14 4.24 36.57
CA ALA A 511 -8.47 4.22 35.14
C ALA A 511 -9.99 4.22 34.91
N PRO A 512 -10.53 5.05 34.01
CA PRO A 512 -11.95 4.99 33.67
C PRO A 512 -12.27 3.73 32.88
N PRO A 513 -13.53 3.29 32.83
CA PRO A 513 -13.99 2.34 31.83
C PRO A 513 -13.65 2.86 30.44
N HIS A 514 -13.05 2.02 29.60
CA HIS A 514 -12.59 2.41 28.28
C HIS A 514 -12.65 1.24 27.29
N GLY A 515 -12.59 1.55 26.03
CA GLY A 515 -12.56 0.58 24.95
C GLY A 515 -12.01 1.17 23.68
N GLY A 516 -11.73 0.30 22.75
CA GLY A 516 -11.16 0.71 21.48
C GLY A 516 -11.03 -0.44 20.51
N PHE A 517 -10.30 -0.18 19.43
CA PHE A 517 -10.16 -1.13 18.33
C PHE A 517 -8.85 -0.90 17.56
N GLY A 518 -8.50 -1.88 16.72
CA GLY A 518 -7.42 -1.79 15.75
C GLY A 518 -7.89 -2.22 14.37
N VAL A 519 -7.38 -1.56 13.34
CA VAL A 519 -7.72 -1.78 11.92
C VAL A 519 -6.44 -1.90 11.11
N GLY A 520 -6.36 -2.85 10.17
CA GLY A 520 -5.31 -2.89 9.15
C GLY A 520 -5.69 -2.03 7.94
N LEU A 521 -4.95 -0.95 7.66
CA LEU A 521 -5.22 -0.04 6.54
C LEU A 521 -5.26 -0.79 5.20
N GLU A 522 -4.25 -1.64 4.95
CA GLU A 522 -4.12 -2.41 3.71
C GLU A 522 -5.31 -3.35 3.50
N ARG A 523 -5.84 -3.93 4.58
CA ARG A 523 -6.99 -4.83 4.51
C ARG A 523 -8.28 -4.09 4.18
N VAL A 524 -8.49 -2.90 4.75
CA VAL A 524 -9.64 -2.04 4.40
C VAL A 524 -9.64 -1.71 2.91
N VAL A 525 -8.51 -1.25 2.38
CA VAL A 525 -8.39 -0.89 0.95
C VAL A 525 -8.55 -2.12 0.05
N MET A 526 -7.94 -3.25 0.43
CA MET A 526 -8.07 -4.52 -0.29
C MET A 526 -9.54 -4.92 -0.45
N LEU A 527 -10.28 -4.92 0.66
CA LEU A 527 -11.68 -5.38 0.67
C LEU A 527 -12.65 -4.35 0.10
N PHE A 528 -12.41 -3.06 0.31
CA PHE A 528 -13.23 -2.02 -0.31
C PHE A 528 -13.17 -2.09 -1.84
N CYS A 529 -11.98 -2.25 -2.41
CA CYS A 529 -11.76 -2.41 -3.85
C CYS A 529 -11.89 -3.87 -4.34
N ALA A 530 -12.34 -4.81 -3.50
CA ALA A 530 -12.46 -6.25 -3.78
C ALA A 530 -11.19 -6.86 -4.42
N LEU A 531 -10.02 -6.42 -4.01
CA LEU A 531 -8.75 -6.99 -4.45
C LEU A 531 -8.52 -8.34 -3.76
N ASN A 532 -7.99 -9.29 -4.50
CA ASN A 532 -7.84 -10.67 -4.04
C ASN A 532 -6.55 -10.94 -3.24
N ASN A 533 -5.70 -9.94 -3.02
CA ASN A 533 -4.44 -10.11 -2.30
C ASN A 533 -3.97 -8.79 -1.69
N ILE A 534 -3.68 -8.82 -0.39
CA ILE A 534 -3.26 -7.68 0.41
C ILE A 534 -1.93 -7.04 -0.06
N ARG A 535 -1.08 -7.82 -0.76
CA ARG A 535 0.18 -7.31 -1.32
C ARG A 535 -0.02 -6.25 -2.40
N LYS A 536 -1.23 -6.17 -2.98
CA LYS A 536 -1.60 -5.10 -3.93
C LYS A 536 -1.79 -3.75 -3.24
N THR A 537 -2.11 -3.76 -1.94
CA THR A 537 -2.36 -2.58 -1.12
C THR A 537 -1.21 -2.21 -0.18
N SER A 538 -0.10 -2.95 -0.21
CA SER A 538 1.15 -2.58 0.43
C SER A 538 2.15 -2.07 -0.61
N LEU A 539 2.79 -0.92 -0.35
CA LEU A 539 3.70 -0.30 -1.32
C LEU A 539 4.89 -1.21 -1.60
N PHE A 540 5.54 -1.71 -0.54
CA PHE A 540 6.60 -2.70 -0.57
C PHE A 540 6.33 -3.75 0.52
N PRO A 541 5.55 -4.81 0.21
CA PRO A 541 5.07 -5.74 1.22
C PRO A 541 6.19 -6.54 1.88
N ARG A 542 6.01 -6.78 3.20
CA ARG A 542 6.82 -7.71 3.99
C ARG A 542 5.97 -8.89 4.36
N ASP A 543 6.43 -10.08 4.01
CA ASP A 543 5.80 -11.37 4.32
C ASP A 543 6.88 -12.42 4.61
N PRO A 544 6.54 -13.66 5.02
CA PRO A 544 7.52 -14.68 5.36
C PRO A 544 8.54 -15.01 4.24
N GLN A 545 8.25 -14.66 3.01
CA GLN A 545 9.08 -14.95 1.84
C GLN A 545 9.73 -13.69 1.25
N ARG A 546 9.37 -12.49 1.74
CA ARG A 546 9.77 -11.22 1.11
C ARG A 546 10.25 -10.20 2.13
N LEU A 547 11.54 -9.85 2.00
CA LEU A 547 12.18 -8.76 2.71
C LEU A 547 12.65 -7.63 1.76
N VAL A 548 12.85 -7.95 0.47
CA VAL A 548 13.31 -7.02 -0.57
C VAL A 548 12.43 -7.16 -1.83
N PRO A 549 12.31 -6.15 -2.65
CA PRO A 549 12.53 -4.71 -2.44
C PRO A 549 11.62 -4.13 -1.43
#